data_13e27a728549f010b8bce2fbb6cea1e0
#
_entry.id   13e27a728549f010b8bce2fbb6cea1e0
#
_cell.length_a   1.000
_cell.length_b   1.000
_cell.length_c   1.000
_cell.angle_alpha   90.00
_cell.angle_beta   90.00
_cell.angle_gamma   90.00
#
_symmetry.space_group_name_H-M   'P 1'
#
loop_
_entity.id
_entity.type
_entity.pdbx_description
1 polymer ?
#
loop_
_entity_poly.entity_id
_entity_poly.type
_entity_poly.pdbx_seq_one_letter_code
_entity_poly.pdbx_strand_id
1 'polypeptide(L)'
;MEQMRVTLELGPKGKKVVAVAPDWPGLARGAANEQAALDRLRSYIPRYAPVAQLAGMEAAFVTLTDVEVVERYGGTGSTDFWGISFAFSSVDRQALPGEAVERELTLLRACWAFFDAVRLRVSAELRKGPRGGGRDRERIVRHVFANEQDWAKGLGVHTPDDAMLTGEGLKAHRDAYCRAIRDYHSQGKLAGKWPLRYLIRHTAFHTLDHAWEMEDKDLSTKGA
;
A
#
# COMPACT_ATOMS: atom_id res chain seq x y z
N MET A 1 20.63 14.33 -8.97
CA MET A 1 19.49 13.43 -9.13
C MET A 1 19.23 12.81 -7.78
N GLU A 2 18.03 12.89 -7.27
CA GLU A 2 17.67 12.31 -5.99
C GLU A 2 17.41 10.80 -6.16
N GLN A 3 17.86 10.02 -5.18
CA GLN A 3 17.65 8.58 -5.17
C GLN A 3 16.43 8.24 -4.27
N MET A 4 15.61 7.31 -4.72
CA MET A 4 14.54 6.76 -3.91
C MET A 4 15.14 5.84 -2.83
N ARG A 5 14.96 6.18 -1.57
CA ARG A 5 15.35 5.30 -0.47
C ARG A 5 14.52 4.03 -0.51
N VAL A 6 15.19 2.89 -0.32
CA VAL A 6 14.56 1.56 -0.30
C VAL A 6 15.06 0.77 0.90
N THR A 7 14.17 0.13 1.61
CA THR A 7 14.50 -0.87 2.62
C THR A 7 14.20 -2.27 2.08
N LEU A 8 15.01 -3.27 2.44
CA LEU A 8 14.85 -4.66 2.03
C LEU A 8 14.47 -5.53 3.23
N GLU A 9 13.28 -6.10 3.18
CA GLU A 9 12.82 -7.10 4.13
C GLU A 9 13.17 -8.49 3.65
N LEU A 10 13.99 -9.22 4.42
CA LEU A 10 14.53 -10.52 4.06
C LEU A 10 13.72 -11.63 4.73
N GLY A 11 13.09 -12.49 3.96
CA GLY A 11 12.39 -13.66 4.50
C GLY A 11 13.33 -14.58 5.26
N PRO A 12 12.95 -15.12 6.43
CA PRO A 12 13.83 -15.87 7.32
C PRO A 12 14.39 -17.17 6.72
N LYS A 13 13.76 -17.68 5.66
CA LYS A 13 14.22 -18.87 4.94
C LYS A 13 14.86 -18.53 3.59
N GLY A 14 15.10 -17.25 3.32
CA GLY A 14 15.70 -16.76 2.09
C GLY A 14 14.89 -17.02 0.81
N LYS A 15 13.59 -17.30 0.94
CA LYS A 15 12.75 -17.61 -0.23
C LYS A 15 12.27 -16.37 -0.96
N LYS A 16 12.13 -15.25 -0.23
CA LYS A 16 11.69 -13.98 -0.77
C LYS A 16 12.35 -12.81 -0.09
N VAL A 17 12.49 -11.74 -0.86
CA VAL A 17 12.91 -10.41 -0.40
C VAL A 17 11.85 -9.41 -0.85
N VAL A 18 11.51 -8.45 0.01
CA VAL A 18 10.59 -7.36 -0.34
C VAL A 18 11.33 -6.04 -0.31
N ALA A 19 11.37 -5.36 -1.44
CA ALA A 19 11.85 -3.99 -1.55
C ALA A 19 10.67 -3.04 -1.24
N VAL A 20 10.90 -2.09 -0.34
CA VAL A 20 9.91 -1.12 0.13
C VAL A 20 10.47 0.28 0.00
N ALA A 21 9.73 1.20 -0.63
CA ALA A 21 10.03 2.63 -0.64
C ALA A 21 9.35 3.31 0.56
N PRO A 22 10.04 3.57 1.68
CA PRO A 22 9.39 4.02 2.91
C PRO A 22 8.81 5.43 2.80
N ASP A 23 9.32 6.26 1.89
CA ASP A 23 8.85 7.63 1.68
C ASP A 23 7.71 7.72 0.65
N TRP A 24 7.36 6.59 0.01
CA TRP A 24 6.28 6.49 -0.96
C TRP A 24 5.34 5.34 -0.57
N PRO A 25 4.46 5.58 0.42
CA PRO A 25 3.53 4.58 0.93
C PRO A 25 2.79 3.84 -0.18
N GLY A 26 2.82 2.51 -0.11
CA GLY A 26 2.22 1.64 -1.13
C GLY A 26 3.18 1.14 -2.20
N LEU A 27 4.33 1.80 -2.41
CA LEU A 27 5.33 1.32 -3.36
C LEU A 27 6.25 0.28 -2.71
N ALA A 28 5.88 -0.99 -2.85
CA ALA A 28 6.65 -2.12 -2.36
C ALA A 28 6.46 -3.32 -3.28
N ARG A 29 7.53 -4.12 -3.49
CA ARG A 29 7.47 -5.33 -4.35
C ARG A 29 8.38 -6.42 -3.84
N GLY A 30 7.85 -7.64 -3.81
CA GLY A 30 8.59 -8.83 -3.42
C GLY A 30 9.00 -9.68 -4.62
N ALA A 31 10.18 -10.32 -4.52
CA ALA A 31 10.68 -11.29 -5.48
C ALA A 31 11.55 -12.35 -4.81
N ALA A 32 12.18 -13.25 -5.60
CA ALA A 32 12.94 -14.36 -5.08
C ALA A 32 14.29 -13.95 -4.43
N ASN A 33 14.82 -12.79 -4.77
CA ASN A 33 16.08 -12.27 -4.23
C ASN A 33 16.09 -10.73 -4.30
N GLU A 34 17.14 -10.11 -3.72
CA GLU A 34 17.28 -8.64 -3.64
C GLU A 34 17.23 -7.97 -5.00
N GLN A 35 18.06 -8.43 -5.96
CA GLN A 35 18.12 -7.82 -7.28
C GLN A 35 16.77 -7.87 -7.98
N ALA A 36 16.11 -9.04 -7.97
CA ALA A 36 14.80 -9.21 -8.57
C ALA A 36 13.72 -8.36 -7.87
N ALA A 37 13.81 -8.16 -6.54
CA ALA A 37 12.89 -7.31 -5.81
C ALA A 37 13.07 -5.82 -6.17
N LEU A 38 14.32 -5.37 -6.29
CA LEU A 38 14.65 -4.00 -6.73
C LEU A 38 14.20 -3.76 -8.18
N ASP A 39 14.47 -4.70 -9.09
CA ASP A 39 14.05 -4.57 -10.49
C ASP A 39 12.53 -4.56 -10.62
N ARG A 40 11.85 -5.39 -9.82
CA ARG A 40 10.40 -5.37 -9.78
C ARG A 40 9.86 -4.08 -9.17
N LEU A 41 10.48 -3.53 -8.12
CA LEU A 41 10.10 -2.22 -7.58
C LEU A 41 10.24 -1.14 -8.67
N ARG A 42 11.38 -1.09 -9.38
CA ARG A 42 11.63 -0.13 -10.47
C ARG A 42 10.56 -0.23 -11.56
N SER A 43 10.14 -1.42 -11.93
CA SER A 43 9.09 -1.62 -12.94
C SER A 43 7.71 -1.08 -12.51
N TYR A 44 7.50 -0.86 -11.21
CA TYR A 44 6.28 -0.26 -10.67
C TYR A 44 6.36 1.25 -10.44
N ILE A 45 7.54 1.88 -10.55
CA ILE A 45 7.66 3.35 -10.45
C ILE A 45 6.72 4.05 -11.45
N PRO A 46 6.66 3.69 -12.74
CA PRO A 46 5.71 4.33 -13.67
C PRO A 46 4.24 4.10 -13.28
N ARG A 47 3.92 2.96 -12.70
CA ARG A 47 2.54 2.66 -12.23
C ARG A 47 2.15 3.46 -10.98
N TYR A 48 3.12 3.91 -10.20
CA TYR A 48 2.89 4.76 -9.03
C TYR A 48 2.75 6.25 -9.40
N ALA A 49 3.26 6.70 -10.54
CA ALA A 49 3.22 8.10 -10.98
C ALA A 49 1.81 8.73 -10.89
N PRO A 50 0.70 8.07 -11.29
CA PRO A 50 -0.65 8.60 -11.11
C PRO A 50 -1.01 8.84 -9.63
N VAL A 51 -0.49 8.04 -8.69
CA VAL A 51 -0.70 8.25 -7.25
C VAL A 51 0.03 9.51 -6.78
N ALA A 52 1.29 9.68 -7.20
CA ALA A 52 2.06 10.89 -6.90
C ALA A 52 1.39 12.15 -7.47
N GLN A 53 0.81 12.07 -8.67
CA GLN A 53 0.03 13.15 -9.28
C GLN A 53 -1.22 13.47 -8.47
N LEU A 54 -2.01 12.46 -8.06
CA LEU A 54 -3.19 12.65 -7.21
C LEU A 54 -2.84 13.26 -5.85
N ALA A 55 -1.63 13.02 -5.35
CA ALA A 55 -1.11 13.62 -4.14
C ALA A 55 -0.54 15.04 -4.33
N GLY A 56 -0.47 15.55 -5.56
CA GLY A 56 0.21 16.83 -5.88
C GLY A 56 1.73 16.77 -5.71
N MET A 57 2.32 15.58 -5.78
CA MET A 57 3.76 15.31 -5.54
C MET A 57 4.48 14.80 -6.79
N GLU A 58 3.90 14.96 -7.96
CA GLU A 58 4.46 14.47 -9.23
C GLU A 58 5.87 15.00 -9.47
N ALA A 59 6.09 16.32 -9.30
CA ALA A 59 7.40 16.96 -9.52
C ALA A 59 8.50 16.33 -8.66
N ALA A 60 8.22 16.05 -7.38
CA ALA A 60 9.16 15.39 -6.49
C ALA A 60 9.38 13.90 -6.87
N PHE A 61 8.34 13.23 -7.37
CA PHE A 61 8.42 11.82 -7.73
C PHE A 61 9.22 11.58 -9.00
N VAL A 62 9.06 12.40 -10.03
CA VAL A 62 9.75 12.22 -11.33
C VAL A 62 11.25 12.52 -11.26
N THR A 63 11.73 13.18 -10.20
CA THR A 63 13.18 13.40 -9.98
C THR A 63 13.90 12.14 -9.48
N LEU A 64 13.16 11.15 -8.99
CA LEU A 64 13.69 9.90 -8.44
C LEU A 64 14.00 8.92 -9.58
N THR A 65 15.22 8.95 -10.06
CA THR A 65 15.65 8.17 -11.25
C THR A 65 16.31 6.85 -10.89
N ASP A 66 16.73 6.67 -9.63
CA ASP A 66 17.41 5.46 -9.15
C ASP A 66 16.98 5.13 -7.71
N VAL A 67 17.38 3.97 -7.20
CA VAL A 67 17.06 3.49 -5.86
C VAL A 67 18.33 3.31 -5.03
N GLU A 68 18.28 3.74 -3.76
CA GLU A 68 19.32 3.54 -2.76
C GLU A 68 18.82 2.59 -1.67
N VAL A 69 19.51 1.48 -1.45
CA VAL A 69 19.20 0.57 -0.35
C VAL A 69 19.77 1.10 0.96
N VAL A 70 18.91 1.64 1.81
CA VAL A 70 19.30 2.26 3.09
C VAL A 70 19.28 1.30 4.27
N GLU A 71 18.59 0.17 4.17
CA GLU A 71 18.49 -0.83 5.25
C GLU A 71 18.16 -2.21 4.71
N ARG A 72 18.71 -3.24 5.37
CA ARG A 72 18.30 -4.64 5.27
C ARG A 72 17.89 -5.14 6.64
N TYR A 73 16.70 -5.75 6.74
CA TYR A 73 16.15 -6.22 8.02
C TYR A 73 15.44 -7.56 7.89
N GLY A 74 15.32 -8.25 9.01
CA GLY A 74 14.65 -9.55 9.05
C GLY A 74 13.14 -9.44 8.90
N GLY A 75 12.60 -10.21 7.98
CA GLY A 75 11.17 -10.39 7.78
C GLY A 75 10.59 -11.54 8.61
N THR A 76 9.41 -11.97 8.23
CA THR A 76 8.64 -13.03 8.89
C THR A 76 8.42 -14.24 7.96
N GLY A 77 7.86 -15.33 8.49
CA GLY A 77 7.43 -16.45 7.65
C GLY A 77 6.42 -16.04 6.56
N SER A 78 5.62 -15.03 6.83
CA SER A 78 4.69 -14.45 5.85
C SER A 78 5.42 -13.73 4.71
N THR A 79 6.57 -13.11 4.99
CA THR A 79 7.44 -12.52 3.96
C THR A 79 7.88 -13.58 2.96
N ASP A 80 8.37 -14.74 3.43
CA ASP A 80 8.75 -15.87 2.57
C ASP A 80 7.56 -16.49 1.82
N PHE A 81 6.39 -16.49 2.42
CA PHE A 81 5.22 -17.12 1.82
C PHE A 81 4.57 -16.22 0.76
N TRP A 82 4.24 -14.98 1.14
CA TRP A 82 3.49 -14.06 0.28
C TRP A 82 4.37 -13.15 -0.57
N GLY A 83 5.60 -12.84 -0.13
CA GLY A 83 6.43 -11.79 -0.74
C GLY A 83 5.86 -10.39 -0.48
N ILE A 84 5.32 -10.18 0.71
CA ILE A 84 4.74 -8.94 1.21
C ILE A 84 5.48 -8.56 2.49
N SER A 85 5.63 -7.26 2.76
CA SER A 85 6.28 -6.74 3.98
C SER A 85 5.36 -6.90 5.20
N PHE A 86 5.84 -7.67 6.18
CA PHE A 86 5.16 -7.92 7.46
C PHE A 86 6.02 -7.60 8.69
N ALA A 87 7.22 -7.07 8.50
CA ALA A 87 8.07 -6.63 9.59
C ALA A 87 8.31 -5.12 9.54
N PHE A 88 8.84 -4.58 10.64
CA PHE A 88 9.07 -3.14 10.79
C PHE A 88 10.56 -2.85 10.60
N SER A 89 10.88 -1.99 9.64
CA SER A 89 12.21 -1.43 9.45
C SER A 89 12.55 -0.43 10.58
N SER A 90 13.81 -0.02 10.66
CA SER A 90 14.20 1.08 11.55
C SER A 90 13.51 2.38 11.16
N VAL A 91 13.28 2.59 9.84
CA VAL A 91 12.56 3.75 9.32
C VAL A 91 11.11 3.77 9.79
N ASP A 92 10.43 2.60 9.85
CA ASP A 92 9.06 2.51 10.37
C ASP A 92 8.95 2.91 11.84
N ARG A 93 10.02 2.67 12.62
CA ARG A 93 10.08 2.91 14.08
C ARG A 93 10.50 4.32 14.44
N GLN A 94 11.02 5.08 13.49
CA GLN A 94 11.39 6.48 13.73
C GLN A 94 10.14 7.33 13.98
N ALA A 95 10.27 8.28 14.92
CA ALA A 95 9.24 9.27 15.12
C ALA A 95 9.03 10.08 13.84
N LEU A 96 7.78 10.21 13.42
CA LEU A 96 7.40 11.05 12.28
C LEU A 96 7.31 12.51 12.73
N PRO A 97 8.00 13.46 12.09
CA PRO A 97 7.65 14.87 12.23
C PRO A 97 6.20 15.11 11.80
N GLY A 98 5.52 16.12 12.38
CA GLY A 98 4.11 16.38 12.07
C GLY A 98 3.83 16.62 10.58
N GLU A 99 4.72 17.35 9.90
CA GLU A 99 4.65 17.56 8.45
C GLU A 99 4.78 16.26 7.64
N ALA A 100 5.57 15.31 8.11
CA ALA A 100 5.72 14.01 7.47
C ALA A 100 4.44 13.17 7.61
N VAL A 101 3.72 13.28 8.73
CA VAL A 101 2.41 12.62 8.91
C VAL A 101 1.41 13.12 7.88
N GLU A 102 1.31 14.43 7.69
CA GLU A 102 0.39 15.00 6.70
C GLU A 102 0.76 14.60 5.27
N ARG A 103 2.06 14.57 4.96
CA ARG A 103 2.54 14.07 3.68
C ARG A 103 2.13 12.60 3.44
N GLU A 104 2.36 11.74 4.41
CA GLU A 104 2.02 10.32 4.29
C GLU A 104 0.50 10.09 4.23
N LEU A 105 -0.31 10.85 4.96
CA LEU A 105 -1.76 10.81 4.86
C LEU A 105 -2.28 11.32 3.51
N THR A 106 -1.63 12.31 2.93
CA THR A 106 -1.94 12.80 1.57
C THR A 106 -1.69 11.69 0.54
N LEU A 107 -0.56 10.99 0.64
CA LEU A 107 -0.26 9.84 -0.21
C LEU A 107 -1.22 8.67 0.00
N LEU A 108 -1.59 8.37 1.25
CA LEU A 108 -2.60 7.34 1.55
C LEU A 108 -3.96 7.68 0.90
N ARG A 109 -4.41 8.93 1.02
CA ARG A 109 -5.64 9.38 0.35
C ARG A 109 -5.55 9.27 -1.17
N ALA A 110 -4.39 9.56 -1.74
CA ALA A 110 -4.15 9.38 -3.18
C ALA A 110 -4.20 7.90 -3.60
N CYS A 111 -3.67 6.99 -2.76
CA CYS A 111 -3.80 5.54 -3.00
C CYS A 111 -5.26 5.09 -3.00
N TRP A 112 -6.06 5.57 -2.05
CA TRP A 112 -7.49 5.31 -2.01
C TRP A 112 -8.23 5.87 -3.24
N ALA A 113 -7.92 7.10 -3.65
CA ALA A 113 -8.52 7.72 -4.83
C ALA A 113 -8.16 6.96 -6.11
N PHE A 114 -6.91 6.51 -6.24
CA PHE A 114 -6.48 5.67 -7.35
C PHE A 114 -7.24 4.34 -7.38
N PHE A 115 -7.34 3.64 -6.25
CA PHE A 115 -8.13 2.40 -6.14
C PHE A 115 -9.59 2.62 -6.51
N ASP A 116 -10.21 3.71 -6.02
CA ASP A 116 -11.60 4.02 -6.34
C ASP A 116 -11.80 4.31 -7.82
N ALA A 117 -10.87 5.01 -8.47
CA ALA A 117 -10.90 5.22 -9.93
C ALA A 117 -10.76 3.90 -10.70
N VAL A 118 -9.85 3.01 -10.26
CA VAL A 118 -9.65 1.69 -10.89
C VAL A 118 -10.91 0.84 -10.78
N ARG A 119 -11.49 0.67 -9.57
CA ARG A 119 -12.68 -0.18 -9.38
C ARG A 119 -13.92 0.30 -10.14
N LEU A 120 -13.98 1.57 -10.50
CA LEU A 120 -15.10 2.12 -11.28
C LEU A 120 -14.96 1.89 -12.78
N ARG A 121 -13.73 1.73 -13.30
CA ARG A 121 -13.48 1.61 -14.74
C ARG A 121 -13.26 0.18 -15.25
N VAL A 122 -12.78 -0.73 -14.37
CA VAL A 122 -12.51 -2.11 -14.76
C VAL A 122 -13.80 -2.93 -14.86
N SER A 123 -13.80 -3.98 -15.66
CA SER A 123 -14.92 -4.91 -15.82
C SER A 123 -15.35 -5.55 -14.49
N ALA A 124 -16.63 -5.89 -14.37
CA ALA A 124 -17.16 -6.58 -13.19
C ALA A 124 -16.52 -7.97 -13.02
N GLU A 125 -16.41 -8.69 -14.09
CA GLU A 125 -15.67 -9.95 -14.17
C GLU A 125 -14.22 -9.67 -14.52
N LEU A 126 -13.31 -10.39 -13.88
CA LEU A 126 -11.88 -10.28 -14.09
C LEU A 126 -11.32 -11.60 -14.61
N ARG A 127 -10.24 -11.53 -15.38
CA ARG A 127 -9.57 -12.70 -15.92
C ARG A 127 -9.20 -13.69 -14.81
N LYS A 128 -9.67 -14.91 -14.95
CA LYS A 128 -9.34 -15.99 -14.02
C LYS A 128 -7.92 -16.51 -14.28
N GLY A 129 -7.29 -17.01 -13.24
CA GLY A 129 -6.01 -17.70 -13.36
C GLY A 129 -6.13 -19.02 -14.14
N PRO A 130 -4.98 -19.65 -14.51
CA PRO A 130 -4.95 -20.87 -15.34
C PRO A 130 -5.78 -22.04 -14.80
N ARG A 131 -6.05 -22.05 -13.47
CA ARG A 131 -6.86 -23.07 -12.80
C ARG A 131 -8.30 -22.62 -12.52
N GLY A 132 -8.78 -21.59 -13.19
CA GLY A 132 -10.11 -21.01 -12.96
C GLY A 132 -10.26 -20.23 -11.67
N GLY A 133 -9.20 -20.14 -10.84
CA GLY A 133 -9.21 -19.38 -9.59
C GLY A 133 -9.04 -17.88 -9.81
N GLY A 134 -9.49 -17.10 -8.86
CA GLY A 134 -9.39 -15.64 -8.85
C GLY A 134 -10.65 -15.00 -8.26
N ARG A 135 -10.51 -13.72 -7.93
CA ARG A 135 -11.60 -12.90 -7.41
C ARG A 135 -12.13 -12.02 -8.54
N ASP A 136 -13.43 -11.78 -8.54
CA ASP A 136 -14.04 -10.72 -9.35
C ASP A 136 -13.84 -9.38 -8.65
N ARG A 137 -14.08 -8.28 -9.38
CA ARG A 137 -13.92 -6.91 -8.89
C ARG A 137 -14.60 -6.70 -7.53
N GLU A 138 -15.86 -7.10 -7.39
CA GLU A 138 -16.62 -6.89 -6.15
C GLU A 138 -15.99 -7.64 -4.96
N ARG A 139 -15.51 -8.85 -5.17
CA ARG A 139 -14.83 -9.61 -4.11
C ARG A 139 -13.48 -9.01 -3.71
N ILE A 140 -12.77 -8.39 -4.66
CA ILE A 140 -11.53 -7.64 -4.36
C ILE A 140 -11.88 -6.41 -3.55
N VAL A 141 -12.87 -5.63 -3.95
CA VAL A 141 -13.29 -4.41 -3.24
C VAL A 141 -13.70 -4.72 -1.80
N ARG A 142 -14.56 -5.72 -1.58
CA ARG A 142 -14.96 -6.15 -0.23
C ARG A 142 -13.76 -6.62 0.60
N HIS A 143 -12.82 -7.33 0.00
CA HIS A 143 -11.61 -7.78 0.67
C HIS A 143 -10.73 -6.60 1.10
N VAL A 144 -10.54 -5.60 0.25
CA VAL A 144 -9.77 -4.40 0.58
C VAL A 144 -10.43 -3.63 1.72
N PHE A 145 -11.74 -3.41 1.64
CA PHE A 145 -12.48 -2.69 2.67
C PHE A 145 -12.49 -3.43 4.02
N ALA A 146 -12.67 -4.74 4.02
CA ALA A 146 -12.63 -5.54 5.25
C ALA A 146 -11.27 -5.45 5.95
N ASN A 147 -10.15 -5.48 5.19
CA ASN A 147 -8.82 -5.31 5.78
C ASN A 147 -8.59 -3.88 6.28
N GLU A 148 -9.05 -2.87 5.55
CA GLU A 148 -8.98 -1.46 5.98
C GLU A 148 -9.73 -1.26 7.31
N GLN A 149 -10.95 -1.82 7.44
CA GLN A 149 -11.71 -1.81 8.69
C GLN A 149 -11.00 -2.56 9.83
N ASP A 150 -10.39 -3.71 9.54
CA ASP A 150 -9.71 -4.50 10.57
C ASP A 150 -8.49 -3.78 11.14
N TRP A 151 -7.69 -3.17 10.28
CA TRP A 151 -6.53 -2.37 10.72
C TRP A 151 -6.93 -1.08 11.45
N ALA A 152 -8.05 -0.48 11.08
CA ALA A 152 -8.60 0.71 11.74
C ALA A 152 -8.94 0.47 13.21
N LYS A 153 -9.27 -0.76 13.60
CA LYS A 153 -9.51 -1.15 15.01
C LYS A 153 -8.29 -0.88 15.88
N GLY A 154 -7.07 -1.03 15.34
CA GLY A 154 -5.83 -0.69 16.04
C GLY A 154 -5.71 0.80 16.42
N LEU A 155 -6.49 1.66 15.76
CA LEU A 155 -6.63 3.09 16.03
C LEU A 155 -7.91 3.42 16.83
N GLY A 156 -8.66 2.42 17.29
CA GLY A 156 -9.96 2.64 17.93
C GLY A 156 -11.08 3.07 16.96
N VAL A 157 -10.88 2.95 15.66
CA VAL A 157 -11.92 3.26 14.67
C VAL A 157 -12.74 2.01 14.38
N HIS A 158 -14.03 2.08 14.70
CA HIS A 158 -14.99 1.02 14.46
C HIS A 158 -16.03 1.49 13.46
N THR A 159 -16.13 0.79 12.34
CA THR A 159 -17.09 1.08 11.26
C THR A 159 -18.06 -0.09 11.17
N PRO A 160 -19.38 0.18 11.10
CA PRO A 160 -20.36 -0.90 10.94
C PRO A 160 -20.10 -1.74 9.69
N ASP A 161 -20.49 -3.02 9.74
CA ASP A 161 -20.41 -3.92 8.59
C ASP A 161 -21.18 -3.31 7.41
N ASP A 162 -20.65 -3.48 6.22
CA ASP A 162 -21.20 -2.95 4.96
C ASP A 162 -21.27 -1.40 4.83
N ALA A 163 -21.00 -0.63 5.88
CA ALA A 163 -21.04 0.84 5.80
C ALA A 163 -20.12 1.39 4.70
N MET A 164 -18.93 0.79 4.52
CA MET A 164 -17.97 1.19 3.49
C MET A 164 -18.43 0.83 2.06
N LEU A 165 -19.51 0.10 1.88
CA LEU A 165 -20.08 -0.16 0.55
C LEU A 165 -20.87 1.03 0.01
N THR A 166 -21.20 2.01 0.85
CA THR A 166 -21.79 3.29 0.45
C THR A 166 -20.71 4.36 0.31
N GLY A 167 -20.90 5.32 -0.59
CA GLY A 167 -19.95 6.42 -0.77
C GLY A 167 -19.78 7.28 0.48
N GLU A 168 -20.88 7.51 1.21
CA GLU A 168 -20.87 8.27 2.46
C GLU A 168 -20.13 7.53 3.57
N GLY A 169 -20.44 6.26 3.78
CA GLY A 169 -19.80 5.45 4.82
C GLY A 169 -18.32 5.21 4.54
N LEU A 170 -17.92 5.02 3.27
CA LEU A 170 -16.52 4.91 2.87
C LEU A 170 -15.75 6.20 3.19
N LYS A 171 -16.33 7.35 2.83
CA LYS A 171 -15.73 8.66 3.14
C LYS A 171 -15.62 8.86 4.65
N ALA A 172 -16.68 8.59 5.41
CA ALA A 172 -16.70 8.73 6.86
C ALA A 172 -15.63 7.86 7.53
N HIS A 173 -15.50 6.60 7.10
CA HIS A 173 -14.46 5.69 7.59
C HIS A 173 -13.05 6.25 7.36
N ARG A 174 -12.72 6.61 6.12
CA ARG A 174 -11.37 7.11 5.75
C ARG A 174 -11.04 8.44 6.42
N ASP A 175 -12.03 9.30 6.64
CA ASP A 175 -11.83 10.52 7.40
C ASP A 175 -11.58 10.25 8.88
N ALA A 176 -12.30 9.29 9.48
CA ALA A 176 -12.07 8.85 10.85
C ALA A 176 -10.69 8.19 11.00
N TYR A 177 -10.28 7.35 10.04
CA TYR A 177 -8.98 6.72 9.98
C TYR A 177 -7.84 7.75 10.01
N CYS A 178 -7.91 8.77 9.14
CA CYS A 178 -6.88 9.82 9.09
C CYS A 178 -6.88 10.69 10.36
N ARG A 179 -8.06 11.01 10.93
CA ARG A 179 -8.12 11.73 12.23
C ARG A 179 -7.46 10.93 13.33
N ALA A 180 -7.79 9.64 13.44
CA ALA A 180 -7.22 8.77 14.46
C ALA A 180 -5.70 8.62 14.34
N ILE A 181 -5.14 8.57 13.13
CA ILE A 181 -3.68 8.59 12.93
C ILE A 181 -3.07 9.89 13.49
N ARG A 182 -3.67 11.06 13.22
CA ARG A 182 -3.18 12.33 13.76
C ARG A 182 -3.24 12.37 15.30
N ASP A 183 -4.34 11.89 15.87
CA ASP A 183 -4.55 11.84 17.31
C ASP A 183 -3.54 10.90 17.97
N TYR A 184 -3.30 9.72 17.41
CA TYR A 184 -2.32 8.77 17.91
C TYR A 184 -0.89 9.30 17.76
N HIS A 185 -0.59 9.95 16.65
CA HIS A 185 0.70 10.62 16.44
C HIS A 185 0.96 11.70 17.48
N SER A 186 -0.01 12.61 17.73
CA SER A 186 0.13 13.69 18.71
C SER A 186 0.33 13.16 20.14
N GLN A 187 -0.14 11.95 20.42
CA GLN A 187 -0.02 11.27 21.72
C GLN A 187 1.17 10.31 21.80
N GLY A 188 1.98 10.18 20.74
CA GLY A 188 3.09 9.22 20.68
C GLY A 188 2.65 7.75 20.74
N LYS A 189 1.42 7.44 20.32
CA LYS A 189 0.83 6.09 20.39
C LYS A 189 1.09 5.27 19.14
N LEU A 190 1.08 3.95 19.33
CA LEU A 190 1.08 2.95 18.26
C LEU A 190 -0.35 2.54 17.92
N ALA A 191 -0.59 2.11 16.67
CA ALA A 191 -1.84 1.47 16.28
C ALA A 191 -1.81 0.00 16.71
N GLY A 192 -2.33 -0.28 17.90
CA GLY A 192 -2.13 -1.56 18.56
C GLY A 192 -0.62 -1.82 18.80
N LYS A 193 0.01 -2.69 18.02
CA LYS A 193 1.46 -2.96 18.08
C LYS A 193 2.25 -2.35 16.91
N TRP A 194 1.57 -1.69 15.95
CA TRP A 194 2.17 -1.22 14.72
C TRP A 194 2.62 0.25 14.83
N PRO A 195 3.85 0.58 14.40
CA PRO A 195 4.23 1.95 14.14
C PRO A 195 3.26 2.60 13.13
N LEU A 196 2.92 3.87 13.32
CA LEU A 196 1.95 4.54 12.44
C LEU A 196 2.42 4.58 10.99
N ARG A 197 3.72 4.80 10.75
CA ARG A 197 4.30 4.75 9.40
C ARG A 197 4.08 3.38 8.75
N TYR A 198 4.31 2.31 9.49
CA TYR A 198 4.04 0.96 8.98
C TYR A 198 2.57 0.77 8.63
N LEU A 199 1.66 1.18 9.52
CA LEU A 199 0.22 1.09 9.25
C LEU A 199 -0.17 1.82 7.97
N ILE A 200 0.29 3.07 7.79
CA ILE A 200 0.02 3.89 6.60
C ILE A 200 0.53 3.19 5.34
N ARG A 201 1.82 2.79 5.32
CA ARG A 201 2.40 2.17 4.13
C ARG A 201 1.82 0.79 3.82
N HIS A 202 1.43 0.03 4.85
CA HIS A 202 0.84 -1.30 4.68
C HIS A 202 -0.59 -1.20 4.12
N THR A 203 -1.39 -0.26 4.64
CA THR A 203 -2.72 0.05 4.10
C THR A 203 -2.62 0.51 2.64
N ALA A 204 -1.72 1.46 2.34
CA ALA A 204 -1.49 1.95 0.99
C ALA A 204 -1.03 0.82 0.04
N PHE A 205 -0.10 -0.05 0.49
CA PHE A 205 0.38 -1.18 -0.29
C PHE A 205 -0.76 -2.13 -0.67
N HIS A 206 -1.54 -2.58 0.31
CA HIS A 206 -2.63 -3.50 0.07
C HIS A 206 -3.68 -2.92 -0.89
N THR A 207 -3.99 -1.64 -0.71
CA THR A 207 -4.91 -0.91 -1.59
C THR A 207 -4.40 -0.87 -3.03
N LEU A 208 -3.12 -0.48 -3.24
CA LEU A 208 -2.54 -0.39 -4.58
C LEU A 208 -2.27 -1.75 -5.22
N ASP A 209 -1.85 -2.74 -4.44
CA ASP A 209 -1.62 -4.09 -4.97
C ASP A 209 -2.89 -4.68 -5.57
N HIS A 210 -4.03 -4.47 -4.91
CA HIS A 210 -5.33 -4.88 -5.43
C HIS A 210 -5.88 -3.98 -6.54
N ALA A 211 -5.56 -2.68 -6.56
CA ALA A 211 -5.86 -1.83 -7.69
C ALA A 211 -5.15 -2.34 -8.95
N TRP A 212 -3.84 -2.59 -8.85
CA TRP A 212 -3.05 -3.12 -9.95
C TRP A 212 -3.43 -4.57 -10.32
N GLU A 213 -3.86 -5.39 -9.35
CA GLU A 213 -4.43 -6.72 -9.64
C GLU A 213 -5.68 -6.61 -10.53
N MET A 214 -6.56 -5.65 -10.24
CA MET A 214 -7.76 -5.41 -11.05
C MET A 214 -7.40 -4.93 -12.46
N GLU A 215 -6.48 -3.96 -12.59
CA GLU A 215 -6.00 -3.50 -13.91
C GLU A 215 -5.39 -4.63 -14.73
N ASP A 216 -4.51 -5.43 -14.14
CA ASP A 216 -3.82 -6.52 -14.83
C ASP A 216 -4.77 -7.64 -15.27
N LYS A 217 -5.93 -7.76 -14.64
CA LYS A 217 -6.95 -8.77 -14.90
C LYS A 217 -8.19 -8.24 -15.63
N ASP A 218 -8.22 -6.96 -15.96
CA ASP A 218 -9.34 -6.33 -16.64
C ASP A 218 -9.62 -6.99 -17.99
N LEU A 219 -10.89 -7.20 -18.28
CA LEU A 219 -11.36 -7.78 -19.55
C LEU A 219 -11.88 -6.71 -20.52
N SER A 220 -12.11 -5.47 -20.08
CA SER A 220 -12.62 -4.39 -20.91
C SER A 220 -11.63 -3.94 -21.99
N THR A 221 -10.31 -4.14 -21.77
CA THR A 221 -9.24 -3.71 -22.69
C THR A 221 -8.95 -4.69 -23.83
N LYS A 222 -9.65 -5.82 -23.92
CA LYS A 222 -9.43 -6.87 -24.95
C LYS A 222 -10.31 -6.74 -26.19
N GLY A 223 -10.96 -5.61 -26.39
CA GLY A 223 -11.88 -5.36 -27.49
C GLY A 223 -11.51 -4.18 -28.41
N ALA A 224 -10.24 -3.73 -28.41
CA ALA A 224 -9.76 -2.70 -29.32
C ALA A 224 -8.60 -3.22 -30.17
#